data_2d8f3407f99630ca1747c30e81bec8f4
#
_entry.id   2d8f3407f99630ca1747c30e81bec8f4
#
_cell.length_a   1.000
_cell.length_b   1.000
_cell.length_c   1.000
_cell.angle_alpha   90.00
_cell.angle_beta   90.00
_cell.angle_gamma   90.00
#
_symmetry.space_group_name_H-M   'P 1'
#
loop_
_entity.id
_entity.type
_entity.pdbx_description
1 polymer ?
#
loop_
_entity_poly.entity_id
_entity_poly.type
_entity_poly.pdbx_seq_one_letter_code
_entity_poly.pdbx_strand_id
1 'polypeptide(L)' 'PRRRKLLLKRFGSLEALREASIEEISAVPGIPAEVAAAIKSYLQ' A
#
# COMPACT_ATOMS: atom_id res chain seq x y z
N PRO A 1 -7.63 -2.15 8.31
CA PRO A 1 -7.29 -3.39 8.95
C PRO A 1 -6.90 -4.52 8.02
N ARG A 2 -7.81 -5.12 7.26
CA ARG A 2 -7.43 -6.24 6.39
C ARG A 2 -6.48 -5.83 5.28
N ARG A 3 -6.77 -4.70 4.65
CA ARG A 3 -5.93 -4.19 3.56
C ARG A 3 -4.54 -3.81 4.07
N ARG A 4 -4.50 -3.21 5.24
CA ARG A 4 -3.24 -2.82 5.85
C ARG A 4 -2.36 -4.05 6.13
N LYS A 5 -2.94 -5.10 6.70
CA LYS A 5 -2.21 -6.34 6.96
C LYS A 5 -1.74 -6.98 5.67
N LEU A 6 -2.59 -6.97 4.65
CA LEU A 6 -2.25 -7.53 3.35
C LEU A 6 -1.07 -6.79 2.74
N LEU A 7 -1.08 -5.47 2.81
CA LEU A 7 -0.01 -4.66 2.27
C LEU A 7 1.30 -4.85 3.02
N LEU A 8 1.24 -4.90 4.34
CA LEU A 8 2.43 -5.16 5.15
C LEU A 8 3.04 -6.51 4.84
N LYS A 9 2.20 -7.51 4.63
CA LYS A 9 2.65 -8.84 4.28
C LYS A 9 3.29 -8.86 2.90
N ARG A 10 2.70 -8.12 1.95
CA ARG A 10 3.19 -8.05 0.58
C ARG A 10 4.53 -7.33 0.49
N PHE A 11 4.65 -6.21 1.16
CA PHE A 11 5.84 -5.37 1.06
C PHE A 11 6.88 -5.68 2.13
N GLY A 12 6.50 -6.39 3.17
CA GLY A 12 7.42 -6.84 4.19
C GLY A 12 7.56 -5.91 5.38
N SER A 13 7.39 -4.62 5.20
CA SER A 13 7.49 -3.66 6.29
C SER A 13 6.80 -2.36 5.94
N LEU A 14 6.57 -1.55 6.94
CA LEU A 14 5.94 -0.25 6.76
C LEU A 14 6.83 0.67 5.91
N GLU A 15 8.13 0.60 6.13
CA GLU A 15 9.07 1.40 5.36
C GLU A 15 9.07 1.02 3.88
N ALA A 16 9.04 -0.27 3.58
CA ALA A 16 8.96 -0.73 2.21
C ALA A 16 7.68 -0.25 1.55
N LEU A 17 6.58 -0.27 2.28
CA LEU A 17 5.30 0.21 1.78
C LEU A 17 5.35 1.71 1.51
N ARG A 18 5.98 2.46 2.40
CA ARG A 18 6.13 3.91 2.25
C ARG A 18 6.91 4.27 0.99
N GLU A 19 7.93 3.49 0.67
CA GLU A 19 8.78 3.75 -0.48
C GLU A 19 8.19 3.23 -1.78
N ALA A 20 7.20 2.36 -1.70
CA ALA A 20 6.54 1.83 -2.89
C ALA A 20 5.75 2.94 -3.58
N SER A 21 5.67 2.86 -4.91
CA SER A 21 4.88 3.82 -5.67
C SER A 21 3.40 3.49 -5.59
N ILE A 22 2.56 4.47 -5.94
CA ILE A 22 1.11 4.25 -6.00
C ILE A 22 0.80 3.11 -6.98
N GLU A 23 1.53 3.05 -8.08
CA GLU A 23 1.34 1.99 -9.07
C GLU A 23 1.65 0.62 -8.49
N GLU A 24 2.71 0.52 -7.72
CA GLU A 24 3.08 -0.73 -7.08
C GLU A 24 2.03 -1.17 -6.06
N ILE A 25 1.53 -0.24 -5.26
CA ILE A 25 0.51 -0.54 -4.26
C ILE A 25 -0.80 -0.93 -4.94
N SER A 26 -1.19 -0.23 -6.00
CA SER A 26 -2.43 -0.52 -6.71
C SER A 26 -2.37 -1.82 -7.50
N ALA A 27 -1.17 -2.34 -7.74
CA ALA A 27 -1.01 -3.64 -8.39
C ALA A 27 -1.46 -4.79 -7.48
N VAL A 28 -1.55 -4.55 -6.18
CA VAL A 28 -2.03 -5.57 -5.24
C VAL A 28 -3.53 -5.79 -5.47
N PRO A 29 -3.97 -7.06 -5.63
CA PRO A 29 -5.40 -7.34 -5.82
C PRO A 29 -6.24 -6.76 -4.70
N GLY A 30 -7.31 -6.08 -5.06
CA GLY A 30 -8.21 -5.47 -4.09
C GLY A 30 -7.85 -4.05 -3.67
N ILE A 31 -6.76 -3.51 -4.20
CA ILE A 31 -6.32 -2.16 -3.86
C ILE A 31 -6.38 -1.29 -5.12
N PRO A 32 -7.43 -0.51 -5.33
CA PRO A 32 -7.51 0.40 -6.48
C PRO A 32 -6.57 1.60 -6.29
N ALA A 33 -6.31 2.31 -7.37
CA ALA A 33 -5.37 3.43 -7.36
C ALA A 33 -5.74 4.51 -6.34
N GLU A 34 -7.02 4.81 -6.19
CA GLU A 34 -7.46 5.82 -5.23
C GLU A 34 -7.17 5.40 -3.78
N VAL A 35 -7.29 4.11 -3.49
CA VAL A 35 -6.95 3.58 -2.18
C VAL A 35 -5.44 3.61 -1.98
N ALA A 36 -4.68 3.27 -3.02
CA ALA A 36 -3.23 3.33 -2.97
C ALA A 36 -2.75 4.75 -2.68
N ALA A 37 -3.35 5.73 -3.35
CA ALA A 37 -3.02 7.13 -3.12
C ALA A 37 -3.33 7.56 -1.68
N ALA A 38 -4.47 7.11 -1.15
CA ALA A 38 -4.85 7.42 0.23
C ALA A 38 -3.86 6.79 1.21
N ILE A 39 -3.41 5.58 0.94
CA ILE A 39 -2.44 4.91 1.78
C ILE A 39 -1.11 5.67 1.79
N LYS A 40 -0.65 6.10 0.62
CA LYS A 40 0.59 6.87 0.52
C LYS A 40 0.48 8.18 1.29
N SER A 41 -0.65 8.86 1.17
CA SER A 41 -0.89 10.10 1.89
C SER A 41 -0.88 9.87 3.40
N TYR A 42 -1.45 8.76 3.83
CA TYR A 42 -1.51 8.41 5.24
C TYR A 42 -0.12 8.11 5.80
N LEU A 43 0.73 7.48 5.03
CA LEU A 43 2.06 7.08 5.47
C LEU A 43 3.09 8.21 5.38
N GLN A 44 2.80 9.23 4.63
CA GLN A 44 3.65 10.40 4.56
C GLN A 44 3.21 11.44 5.57
#